data_7f7e7709648c02e47d133debe64a70ab
#
_entry.id   7f7e7709648c02e47d133debe64a70ab
#
_cell.length_a   1.000
_cell.length_b   1.000
_cell.length_c   1.000
_cell.angle_alpha   90.00
_cell.angle_beta   90.00
_cell.angle_gamma   90.00
#
_symmetry.space_group_name_H-M   'P 1'
#
loop_
_entity.id
_entity.type
_entity.pdbx_description
1 polymer ?
#
loop_
_entity_poly.entity_id
_entity_poly.type
_entity_poly.pdbx_seq_one_letter_code
_entity_poly.pdbx_strand_id
1 'polypeptide(L)'
;LLSQADKQVVFGNRIYKNIDAPKIYDIQENYFDMEYVAGKSFDEFFSIASVNDIEFVVSTLFDYFDTLISTARNIDATKQILDKLDSLKEKSSYPKYIEFLRKYVEDNRMIVPHTFCHGDLTFANIIFHENRLFFIDFLDCYVDTFLSDLVKLKQDLHHLWAVRNQNVYTVRIHQIYEYIWDKLELRYESYMNEGFHILDVMNSLRIEPYLTSDSQRVILEGIVKSTELYAISYCSDGGAINQISKHETEVDVVTSNVTSHDGDRSD
;
A
#
# COMPACT_ATOMS: atom_id res chain seq x y z
N LEU A 1 0.10 -14.39 17.18
CA LEU A 1 -0.12 -13.43 18.29
C LEU A 1 1.17 -13.11 19.04
N LEU A 2 1.96 -14.13 19.49
CA LEU A 2 3.22 -13.87 20.18
C LEU A 2 4.20 -13.06 19.32
N SER A 3 4.41 -13.45 18.07
CA SER A 3 5.30 -12.71 17.15
C SER A 3 4.81 -11.27 16.88
N GLN A 4 3.50 -11.04 16.85
CA GLN A 4 2.92 -9.70 16.67
C GLN A 4 3.21 -8.81 17.89
N ALA A 5 2.97 -9.31 19.09
CA ALA A 5 3.25 -8.59 20.33
C ALA A 5 4.75 -8.29 20.47
N ASP A 6 5.62 -9.27 20.20
CA ASP A 6 7.07 -9.09 20.22
C ASP A 6 7.52 -8.01 19.22
N LYS A 7 6.94 -8.01 18.01
CA LYS A 7 7.24 -7.01 16.99
C LYS A 7 6.80 -5.62 17.40
N GLN A 8 5.62 -5.49 18.02
CA GLN A 8 5.13 -4.22 18.59
C GLN A 8 6.02 -3.73 19.73
N VAL A 9 6.48 -4.61 20.62
CA VAL A 9 7.43 -4.26 21.69
C VAL A 9 8.76 -3.78 21.10
N VAL A 10 9.29 -4.47 20.09
CA VAL A 10 10.53 -4.04 19.40
C VAL A 10 10.35 -2.68 18.75
N PHE A 11 9.20 -2.41 18.16
CA PHE A 11 8.89 -1.10 17.58
C PHE A 11 8.81 -0.02 18.66
N GLY A 12 8.07 -0.25 19.74
CA GLY A 12 7.89 0.70 20.84
C GLY A 12 9.19 1.06 21.58
N ASN A 13 10.22 0.21 21.47
CA ASN A 13 11.56 0.50 22.01
C ASN A 13 12.43 1.36 21.08
N ARG A 14 11.96 1.65 19.85
CA ARG A 14 12.63 2.55 18.91
C ARG A 14 12.10 3.96 19.07
N ILE A 15 12.91 4.93 18.72
CA ILE A 15 12.51 6.33 18.79
C ILE A 15 12.18 6.80 17.38
N TYR A 16 10.90 7.01 17.13
CA TYR A 16 10.40 7.67 15.93
C TYR A 16 9.79 9.01 16.29
N LYS A 17 9.99 10.00 15.43
CA LYS A 17 9.39 11.31 15.66
C LYS A 17 7.88 11.25 15.40
N ASN A 18 7.09 11.59 16.40
CA ASN A 18 5.62 11.63 16.36
C ASN A 18 4.94 10.28 16.05
N ILE A 19 5.64 9.14 16.18
CA ILE A 19 5.05 7.82 16.02
C ILE A 19 5.33 7.00 17.28
N ASP A 20 4.31 6.29 17.73
CA ASP A 20 4.37 5.32 18.82
C ASP A 20 3.64 4.02 18.45
N ALA A 21 3.76 3.03 19.30
CA ALA A 21 2.85 1.88 19.37
C ALA A 21 2.24 1.81 20.78
N PRO A 22 1.00 1.34 20.92
CA PRO A 22 0.42 1.11 22.24
C PRO A 22 1.32 0.20 23.07
N LYS A 23 1.50 0.52 24.33
CA LYS A 23 2.34 -0.26 25.22
C LYS A 23 1.70 -1.63 25.45
N ILE A 24 2.50 -2.70 25.33
CA ILE A 24 2.07 -4.05 25.71
C ILE A 24 2.26 -4.20 27.23
N TYR A 25 1.23 -4.65 27.94
CA TYR A 25 1.21 -4.84 29.38
C TYR A 25 1.46 -6.30 29.78
N ASP A 26 0.84 -7.23 29.06
CA ASP A 26 0.94 -8.67 29.32
C ASP A 26 0.80 -9.45 28.01
N ILE A 27 1.49 -10.58 27.91
CA ILE A 27 1.46 -11.47 26.74
C ILE A 27 1.13 -12.89 27.23
N GLN A 28 0.03 -13.45 26.72
CA GLN A 28 -0.42 -14.80 26.97
C GLN A 28 -0.41 -15.63 25.68
N GLU A 29 -0.66 -16.92 25.78
CA GLU A 29 -0.62 -17.84 24.63
C GLU A 29 -1.57 -17.41 23.49
N ASN A 30 -2.78 -16.93 23.84
CA ASN A 30 -3.86 -16.66 22.89
C ASN A 30 -4.30 -15.19 22.82
N TYR A 31 -3.72 -14.30 23.62
CA TYR A 31 -4.01 -12.87 23.62
C TYR A 31 -2.84 -12.09 24.23
N PHE A 32 -2.85 -10.79 24.05
CA PHE A 32 -2.02 -9.85 24.77
C PHE A 32 -2.83 -8.62 25.15
N ASP A 33 -2.52 -8.06 26.32
CA ASP A 33 -3.11 -6.82 26.80
C ASP A 33 -2.25 -5.64 26.38
N MET A 34 -2.86 -4.63 25.81
CA MET A 34 -2.16 -3.41 25.39
C MET A 34 -2.89 -2.15 25.83
N GLU A 35 -2.18 -1.05 25.80
CA GLU A 35 -2.70 0.28 26.04
C GLU A 35 -3.86 0.60 25.12
N TYR A 36 -4.93 1.17 25.67
CA TYR A 36 -6.00 1.74 24.88
C TYR A 36 -5.67 3.17 24.49
N VAL A 37 -5.55 3.43 23.20
CA VAL A 37 -5.32 4.77 22.64
C VAL A 37 -6.67 5.39 22.26
N ALA A 38 -7.09 6.43 22.99
CA ALA A 38 -8.35 7.15 22.72
C ALA A 38 -8.16 8.14 21.55
N GLY A 39 -7.85 7.64 20.37
CA GLY A 39 -7.62 8.43 19.16
C GLY A 39 -8.75 8.30 18.14
N LYS A 40 -8.53 8.87 16.95
CA LYS A 40 -9.43 8.81 15.80
C LYS A 40 -8.94 7.77 14.82
N SER A 41 -9.87 7.07 14.18
CA SER A 41 -9.61 6.29 12.98
C SER A 41 -9.25 7.20 11.79
N PHE A 42 -8.75 6.63 10.70
CA PHE A 42 -8.34 7.41 9.52
C PHE A 42 -9.51 8.18 8.88
N ASP A 43 -10.70 7.58 8.81
CA ASP A 43 -11.88 8.19 8.23
C ASP A 43 -12.41 9.34 9.10
N GLU A 44 -12.44 9.17 10.43
CA GLU A 44 -12.76 10.24 11.37
C GLU A 44 -11.76 11.40 11.28
N PHE A 45 -10.46 11.08 11.23
CA PHE A 45 -9.42 12.09 11.17
C PHE A 45 -9.46 12.86 9.85
N PHE A 46 -9.41 12.18 8.69
CA PHE A 46 -9.39 12.84 7.39
C PHE A 46 -10.69 13.56 7.02
N SER A 47 -11.82 13.19 7.63
CA SER A 47 -13.08 13.91 7.43
C SER A 47 -13.02 15.37 7.88
N ILE A 48 -12.21 15.67 8.90
CA ILE A 48 -12.10 16.99 9.54
C ILE A 48 -10.70 17.62 9.46
N ALA A 49 -9.69 16.86 8.99
CA ALA A 49 -8.30 17.29 8.97
C ALA A 49 -8.11 18.60 8.20
N SER A 50 -7.33 19.52 8.75
CA SER A 50 -6.85 20.69 8.02
C SER A 50 -5.70 20.32 7.07
N VAL A 51 -5.28 21.26 6.22
CA VAL A 51 -4.08 21.08 5.39
C VAL A 51 -2.84 20.83 6.27
N ASN A 52 -2.72 21.53 7.40
CA ASN A 52 -1.60 21.32 8.33
C ASN A 52 -1.60 19.92 8.95
N ASP A 53 -2.78 19.36 9.24
CA ASP A 53 -2.89 17.99 9.75
C ASP A 53 -2.46 16.96 8.69
N ILE A 54 -2.79 17.19 7.42
CA ILE A 54 -2.37 16.34 6.31
C ILE A 54 -0.85 16.42 6.10
N GLU A 55 -0.29 17.64 6.13
CA GLU A 55 1.17 17.86 6.04
C GLU A 55 1.91 17.23 7.24
N PHE A 56 1.30 17.26 8.42
CA PHE A 56 1.82 16.56 9.60
C PHE A 56 1.90 15.05 9.34
N VAL A 57 0.86 14.42 8.78
CA VAL A 57 0.88 12.99 8.44
C VAL A 57 1.98 12.70 7.42
N VAL A 58 2.05 13.47 6.34
CA VAL A 58 3.08 13.30 5.29
C VAL A 58 4.49 13.40 5.88
N SER A 59 4.76 14.47 6.65
CA SER A 59 6.08 14.67 7.24
C SER A 59 6.44 13.57 8.25
N THR A 60 5.47 13.07 9.00
CA THR A 60 5.66 11.99 9.97
C THR A 60 5.97 10.66 9.27
N LEU A 61 5.28 10.34 8.16
CA LEU A 61 5.58 9.17 7.34
C LEU A 61 6.97 9.29 6.69
N PHE A 62 7.37 10.49 6.26
CA PHE A 62 8.72 10.72 5.76
C PHE A 62 9.78 10.45 6.84
N ASP A 63 9.62 11.01 8.03
CA ASP A 63 10.54 10.78 9.15
C ASP A 63 10.64 9.28 9.49
N TYR A 64 9.54 8.54 9.40
CA TYR A 64 9.50 7.09 9.61
C TYR A 64 10.34 6.34 8.56
N PHE A 65 10.01 6.51 7.27
CA PHE A 65 10.70 5.80 6.21
C PHE A 65 12.18 6.20 6.10
N ASP A 66 12.51 7.48 6.25
CA ASP A 66 13.89 7.95 6.23
C ASP A 66 14.71 7.34 7.38
N THR A 67 14.10 7.18 8.57
CA THR A 67 14.74 6.49 9.70
C THR A 67 15.02 5.03 9.37
N LEU A 68 14.08 4.32 8.75
CA LEU A 68 14.27 2.93 8.31
C LEU A 68 15.38 2.84 7.25
N ILE A 69 15.33 3.70 6.25
CA ILE A 69 16.29 3.77 5.14
C ILE A 69 17.70 4.05 5.66
N SER A 70 17.86 4.92 6.65
CA SER A 70 19.17 5.26 7.21
C SER A 70 19.94 4.07 7.79
N THR A 71 19.25 3.01 8.17
CA THR A 71 19.82 1.78 8.73
C THR A 71 19.74 0.58 7.79
N ALA A 72 19.21 0.80 6.58
CA ALA A 72 18.97 -0.26 5.60
C ALA A 72 20.27 -0.91 5.11
N ARG A 73 20.20 -2.21 4.85
CA ARG A 73 21.25 -2.97 4.17
C ARG A 73 20.63 -3.79 3.05
N ASN A 74 21.21 -3.77 1.88
CA ASN A 74 20.71 -4.57 0.77
C ASN A 74 20.88 -6.07 1.04
N ILE A 75 19.81 -6.83 0.86
CA ILE A 75 19.80 -8.29 0.93
C ILE A 75 19.26 -8.87 -0.37
N ASP A 76 19.64 -10.12 -0.64
CA ASP A 76 19.02 -10.94 -1.67
C ASP A 76 17.75 -11.59 -1.10
N ALA A 77 16.59 -11.10 -1.51
CA ALA A 77 15.27 -11.58 -1.10
C ALA A 77 14.66 -12.59 -2.11
N THR A 78 15.42 -13.00 -3.13
CA THR A 78 14.93 -13.87 -4.21
C THR A 78 14.20 -15.11 -3.67
N LYS A 79 14.82 -15.81 -2.72
CA LYS A 79 14.25 -17.04 -2.17
C LYS A 79 12.92 -16.77 -1.42
N GLN A 80 12.87 -15.75 -0.57
CA GLN A 80 11.66 -15.40 0.21
C GLN A 80 10.50 -15.02 -0.73
N ILE A 81 10.80 -14.30 -1.80
CA ILE A 81 9.82 -13.90 -2.82
C ILE A 81 9.31 -15.13 -3.57
N LEU A 82 10.20 -16.05 -4.00
CA LEU A 82 9.79 -17.31 -4.65
C LEU A 82 8.91 -18.17 -3.76
N ASP A 83 9.32 -18.39 -2.49
CA ASP A 83 8.54 -19.15 -1.52
C ASP A 83 7.13 -18.55 -1.34
N LYS A 84 7.03 -17.20 -1.36
CA LYS A 84 5.74 -16.49 -1.27
C LYS A 84 4.90 -16.64 -2.52
N LEU A 85 5.48 -16.52 -3.72
CA LEU A 85 4.78 -16.73 -4.99
C LEU A 85 4.23 -18.16 -5.08
N ASP A 86 4.98 -19.17 -4.66
CA ASP A 86 4.52 -20.56 -4.63
C ASP A 86 3.28 -20.70 -3.71
N SER A 87 3.28 -20.05 -2.55
CA SER A 87 2.13 -20.05 -1.65
C SER A 87 0.88 -19.33 -2.17
N LEU A 88 1.07 -18.32 -3.04
CA LEU A 88 -0.02 -17.58 -3.68
C LEU A 88 -0.61 -18.36 -4.85
N LYS A 89 0.20 -19.11 -5.60
CA LYS A 89 -0.22 -19.87 -6.79
C LYS A 89 -1.36 -20.85 -6.49
N GLU A 90 -1.35 -21.45 -5.30
CA GLU A 90 -2.37 -22.42 -4.88
C GLU A 90 -3.74 -21.77 -4.59
N LYS A 91 -3.79 -20.46 -4.36
CA LYS A 91 -4.96 -19.74 -3.86
C LYS A 91 -5.49 -18.68 -4.83
N SER A 92 -4.74 -18.33 -5.86
CA SER A 92 -5.05 -17.24 -6.77
C SER A 92 -5.75 -17.73 -8.04
N SER A 93 -6.65 -16.91 -8.58
CA SER A 93 -7.24 -17.08 -9.92
C SER A 93 -6.25 -16.79 -11.07
N TYR A 94 -5.02 -16.33 -10.75
CA TYR A 94 -4.01 -15.93 -11.72
C TYR A 94 -2.77 -16.85 -11.74
N PRO A 95 -2.89 -18.20 -11.76
CA PRO A 95 -1.76 -19.11 -11.63
C PRO A 95 -0.71 -18.96 -12.74
N LYS A 96 -1.14 -18.61 -13.97
CA LYS A 96 -0.23 -18.39 -15.11
C LYS A 96 0.59 -17.11 -14.94
N TYR A 97 -0.02 -16.09 -14.37
CA TYR A 97 0.67 -14.83 -14.10
C TYR A 97 1.69 -15.00 -12.96
N ILE A 98 1.33 -15.72 -11.90
CA ILE A 98 2.25 -16.05 -10.82
C ILE A 98 3.43 -16.89 -11.35
N GLU A 99 3.21 -17.83 -12.27
CA GLU A 99 4.28 -18.58 -12.90
C GLU A 99 5.23 -17.68 -13.72
N PHE A 100 4.67 -16.70 -14.43
CA PHE A 100 5.45 -15.69 -15.14
C PHE A 100 6.31 -14.87 -14.17
N LEU A 101 5.74 -14.34 -13.08
CA LEU A 101 6.47 -13.61 -12.05
C LEU A 101 7.55 -14.48 -11.41
N ARG A 102 7.23 -15.73 -11.14
CA ARG A 102 8.16 -16.69 -10.56
C ARG A 102 9.40 -16.88 -11.45
N LYS A 103 9.16 -17.10 -12.75
CA LYS A 103 10.27 -17.22 -13.72
C LYS A 103 11.09 -15.93 -13.79
N TYR A 104 10.43 -14.78 -13.81
CA TYR A 104 11.12 -13.49 -13.80
C TYR A 104 12.04 -13.35 -12.56
N VAL A 105 11.54 -13.69 -11.37
CA VAL A 105 12.31 -13.64 -10.11
C VAL A 105 13.44 -14.67 -10.08
N GLU A 106 13.28 -15.85 -10.71
CA GLU A 106 14.34 -16.84 -10.85
C GLU A 106 15.50 -16.35 -11.77
N ASP A 107 15.12 -15.67 -12.85
CA ASP A 107 16.09 -15.16 -13.83
C ASP A 107 16.79 -13.87 -13.35
N ASN A 108 16.17 -13.15 -12.38
CA ASN A 108 16.65 -11.87 -11.87
C ASN A 108 16.74 -11.90 -10.35
N ARG A 109 17.88 -11.50 -9.81
CA ARG A 109 18.05 -11.41 -8.35
C ARG A 109 17.26 -10.23 -7.78
N MET A 110 16.45 -10.49 -6.76
CA MET A 110 15.65 -9.47 -6.09
C MET A 110 16.41 -8.88 -4.91
N ILE A 111 17.14 -7.80 -5.17
CA ILE A 111 17.90 -7.08 -4.15
C ILE A 111 17.00 -5.99 -3.56
N VAL A 112 16.73 -6.07 -2.26
CA VAL A 112 15.90 -5.09 -1.55
C VAL A 112 16.58 -4.58 -0.29
N PRO A 113 16.27 -3.35 0.15
CA PRO A 113 16.78 -2.81 1.41
C PRO A 113 16.11 -3.52 2.60
N HIS A 114 16.88 -4.27 3.37
CA HIS A 114 16.41 -4.90 4.60
C HIS A 114 16.30 -3.88 5.72
N THR A 115 15.10 -3.75 6.28
CA THR A 115 14.79 -2.85 7.39
C THR A 115 13.80 -3.54 8.33
N PHE A 116 13.54 -2.94 9.48
CA PHE A 116 12.30 -3.23 10.18
C PHE A 116 11.12 -2.82 9.27
N CYS A 117 10.00 -3.53 9.37
CA CYS A 117 8.73 -3.14 8.75
C CYS A 117 7.57 -3.41 9.71
N HIS A 118 6.47 -2.70 9.57
CA HIS A 118 5.23 -2.95 10.29
C HIS A 118 4.58 -4.27 9.83
N GLY A 119 4.59 -4.50 8.52
CA GLY A 119 4.08 -5.69 7.87
C GLY A 119 2.63 -5.60 7.40
N ASP A 120 1.87 -4.65 7.92
CA ASP A 120 0.51 -4.33 7.47
C ASP A 120 0.20 -2.84 7.67
N LEU A 121 1.12 -1.95 7.28
CA LEU A 121 0.98 -0.51 7.45
C LEU A 121 -0.09 0.05 6.50
N THR A 122 -1.34 -0.12 6.90
CA THR A 122 -2.52 0.49 6.27
C THR A 122 -3.03 1.62 7.17
N PHE A 123 -3.82 2.53 6.64
CA PHE A 123 -4.44 3.57 7.48
C PHE A 123 -5.44 3.01 8.50
N ALA A 124 -6.01 1.84 8.25
CA ALA A 124 -6.84 1.14 9.23
C ALA A 124 -6.06 0.74 10.50
N ASN A 125 -4.74 0.60 10.37
CA ASN A 125 -3.82 0.23 11.45
C ASN A 125 -3.07 1.44 12.04
N ILE A 126 -3.57 2.66 11.79
CA ILE A 126 -3.05 3.91 12.35
C ILE A 126 -4.13 4.62 13.16
N ILE A 127 -3.86 4.86 14.44
CA ILE A 127 -4.71 5.68 15.30
C ILE A 127 -4.10 7.08 15.38
N PHE A 128 -4.92 8.09 15.13
CA PHE A 128 -4.53 9.50 15.19
C PHE A 128 -4.91 10.08 16.55
N HIS A 129 -3.92 10.38 17.38
CA HIS A 129 -4.16 10.94 18.70
C HIS A 129 -3.28 12.17 18.91
N GLU A 130 -3.90 13.33 19.16
CA GLU A 130 -3.23 14.61 19.25
C GLU A 130 -2.30 14.86 18.05
N ASN A 131 -1.00 15.08 18.27
CA ASN A 131 0.01 15.24 17.23
C ASN A 131 0.89 13.99 17.12
N ARG A 132 0.31 12.79 17.22
CA ARG A 132 1.00 11.51 17.15
C ARG A 132 0.20 10.49 16.34
N LEU A 133 0.91 9.61 15.67
CA LEU A 133 0.39 8.43 15.03
C LEU A 133 0.72 7.20 15.89
N PHE A 134 -0.27 6.39 16.20
CA PHE A 134 -0.06 5.12 16.89
C PHE A 134 -0.26 3.97 15.91
N PHE A 135 0.78 3.18 15.71
CA PHE A 135 0.73 2.00 14.85
C PHE A 135 0.29 0.78 15.66
N ILE A 136 -0.69 0.04 15.14
CA ILE A 136 -1.27 -1.15 15.74
C ILE A 136 -1.28 -2.30 14.73
N ASP A 137 -1.54 -3.53 15.19
CA ASP A 137 -1.65 -4.72 14.32
C ASP A 137 -0.40 -5.04 13.49
N PHE A 138 0.74 -5.09 14.17
CA PHE A 138 2.00 -5.51 13.55
C PHE A 138 1.92 -6.95 13.04
N LEU A 139 2.38 -7.21 11.82
CA LEU A 139 2.41 -8.53 11.22
C LEU A 139 3.82 -8.94 10.78
N ASP A 140 4.07 -10.25 10.79
CA ASP A 140 5.28 -10.81 10.18
C ASP A 140 5.25 -10.60 8.67
N CYS A 141 6.41 -10.22 8.12
CA CYS A 141 6.61 -10.08 6.69
C CYS A 141 7.34 -11.31 6.12
N TYR A 142 7.07 -11.64 4.87
CA TYR A 142 7.89 -12.63 4.15
C TYR A 142 9.25 -12.04 3.74
N VAL A 143 9.35 -10.73 3.61
CA VAL A 143 10.60 -9.97 3.47
C VAL A 143 10.51 -8.73 4.37
N ASP A 144 11.43 -8.60 5.32
CA ASP A 144 11.53 -7.44 6.18
C ASP A 144 12.18 -6.28 5.42
N THR A 145 11.35 -5.40 4.89
CA THR A 145 11.74 -4.21 4.12
C THR A 145 10.72 -3.11 4.26
N PHE A 146 11.16 -1.86 4.32
CA PHE A 146 10.24 -0.72 4.33
C PHE A 146 9.38 -0.65 3.06
N LEU A 147 9.82 -1.27 1.97
CA LEU A 147 9.04 -1.38 0.73
C LEU A 147 7.73 -2.14 0.96
N SER A 148 7.71 -3.13 1.88
CA SER A 148 6.49 -3.85 2.25
C SER A 148 5.46 -2.90 2.87
N ASP A 149 5.89 -1.98 3.73
CA ASP A 149 5.01 -0.98 4.34
C ASP A 149 4.57 0.09 3.31
N LEU A 150 5.46 0.51 2.42
CA LEU A 150 5.15 1.46 1.35
C LEU A 150 4.11 0.89 0.38
N VAL A 151 4.23 -0.40 0.02
CA VAL A 151 3.24 -1.14 -0.79
C VAL A 151 1.88 -1.21 -0.09
N LYS A 152 1.86 -1.37 1.23
CA LYS A 152 0.61 -1.35 2.01
C LYS A 152 -0.07 0.01 2.01
N LEU A 153 0.70 1.08 2.15
CA LEU A 153 0.16 2.43 1.99
C LEU A 153 -0.34 2.68 0.55
N LYS A 154 0.36 2.19 -0.47
CA LYS A 154 -0.12 2.25 -1.86
C LYS A 154 -1.45 1.55 -2.03
N GLN A 155 -1.63 0.38 -1.42
CA GLN A 155 -2.90 -0.35 -1.44
C GLN A 155 -4.06 0.50 -0.94
N ASP A 156 -3.86 1.30 0.13
CA ASP A 156 -4.90 2.16 0.66
C ASP A 156 -5.06 3.45 -0.15
N LEU A 157 -3.95 4.13 -0.45
CA LEU A 157 -3.95 5.47 -1.00
C LEU A 157 -4.25 5.50 -2.51
N HIS A 158 -3.64 4.57 -3.26
CA HIS A 158 -3.76 4.52 -4.72
C HIS A 158 -4.83 3.52 -5.18
N HIS A 159 -4.89 2.33 -4.54
CA HIS A 159 -5.90 1.32 -4.88
C HIS A 159 -7.18 1.44 -4.05
N LEU A 160 -7.28 2.42 -3.15
CA LEU A 160 -8.48 2.79 -2.38
C LEU A 160 -9.04 1.64 -1.54
N TRP A 161 -8.16 0.73 -1.09
CA TRP A 161 -8.59 -0.47 -0.36
C TRP A 161 -9.25 -0.14 0.99
N ALA A 162 -8.76 0.86 1.71
CA ALA A 162 -9.31 1.28 3.01
C ALA A 162 -10.79 1.70 2.91
N VAL A 163 -11.20 2.29 1.79
CA VAL A 163 -12.55 2.84 1.60
C VAL A 163 -13.48 1.94 0.78
N ARG A 164 -13.03 0.74 0.39
CA ARG A 164 -13.77 -0.19 -0.49
C ARG A 164 -15.17 -0.59 -0.02
N ASN A 165 -15.40 -0.55 1.30
CA ASN A 165 -16.68 -0.93 1.92
C ASN A 165 -17.47 0.28 2.43
N GLN A 166 -17.00 1.51 2.18
CA GLN A 166 -17.68 2.72 2.64
C GLN A 166 -18.76 3.13 1.65
N ASN A 167 -19.97 3.38 2.16
CA ASN A 167 -21.09 3.87 1.34
C ASN A 167 -20.92 5.33 0.90
N VAL A 168 -20.03 6.07 1.54
CA VAL A 168 -19.76 7.49 1.25
C VAL A 168 -18.25 7.66 1.04
N TYR A 169 -17.84 7.49 -0.21
CA TYR A 169 -16.51 7.90 -0.66
C TYR A 169 -16.58 9.38 -1.02
N THR A 170 -15.99 10.22 -0.20
CA THR A 170 -16.01 11.67 -0.46
C THR A 170 -14.85 12.05 -1.37
N VAL A 171 -15.10 12.99 -2.30
CA VAL A 171 -14.06 13.62 -3.13
C VAL A 171 -12.89 14.12 -2.28
N ARG A 172 -13.18 14.61 -1.06
CA ARG A 172 -12.17 15.06 -0.11
C ARG A 172 -11.19 13.95 0.30
N ILE A 173 -11.68 12.76 0.66
CA ILE A 173 -10.81 11.64 1.07
C ILE A 173 -9.94 11.21 -0.10
N HIS A 174 -10.52 11.15 -1.30
CA HIS A 174 -9.77 10.84 -2.52
C HIS A 174 -8.62 11.82 -2.75
N GLN A 175 -8.90 13.12 -2.72
CA GLN A 175 -7.87 14.15 -2.90
C GLN A 175 -6.78 14.10 -1.82
N ILE A 176 -7.14 13.79 -0.57
CA ILE A 176 -6.16 13.61 0.50
C ILE A 176 -5.27 12.39 0.22
N TYR A 177 -5.86 11.29 -0.22
CA TYR A 177 -5.14 10.06 -0.53
C TYR A 177 -4.19 10.24 -1.71
N GLU A 178 -4.67 10.82 -2.81
CA GLU A 178 -3.83 11.19 -3.97
C GLU A 178 -2.67 12.08 -3.53
N TYR A 179 -2.97 13.14 -2.76
CA TYR A 179 -1.94 14.05 -2.28
C TYR A 179 -0.87 13.36 -1.44
N ILE A 180 -1.25 12.51 -0.49
CA ILE A 180 -0.28 11.77 0.36
C ILE A 180 0.53 10.80 -0.51
N TRP A 181 -0.13 10.10 -1.44
CA TRP A 181 0.57 9.15 -2.32
C TRP A 181 1.58 9.86 -3.24
N ASP A 182 1.19 10.92 -3.91
CA ASP A 182 2.08 11.72 -4.77
C ASP A 182 3.34 12.18 -4.02
N LYS A 183 3.19 12.59 -2.76
CA LYS A 183 4.32 12.98 -1.92
C LYS A 183 5.24 11.81 -1.59
N LEU A 184 4.68 10.65 -1.25
CA LEU A 184 5.45 9.43 -0.97
C LEU A 184 6.14 8.93 -2.24
N GLU A 185 5.42 8.85 -3.36
CA GLU A 185 5.93 8.41 -4.65
C GLU A 185 7.10 9.29 -5.09
N LEU A 186 6.93 10.60 -5.10
CA LEU A 186 8.00 11.55 -5.47
C LEU A 186 9.23 11.41 -4.58
N ARG A 187 9.05 11.23 -3.25
CA ARG A 187 10.18 11.15 -2.32
C ARG A 187 10.94 9.84 -2.43
N TYR A 188 10.24 8.73 -2.68
CA TYR A 188 10.83 7.39 -2.70
C TYR A 188 10.91 6.77 -4.10
N GLU A 189 10.76 7.58 -5.16
CA GLU A 189 10.82 7.15 -6.56
C GLU A 189 12.04 6.25 -6.86
N SER A 190 13.21 6.60 -6.33
CA SER A 190 14.45 5.83 -6.54
C SER A 190 14.41 4.42 -5.94
N TYR A 191 13.47 4.13 -5.04
CA TYR A 191 13.25 2.81 -4.44
C TYR A 191 12.10 2.04 -5.12
N MET A 192 11.31 2.68 -5.99
CA MET A 192 10.21 2.07 -6.72
C MET A 192 10.72 1.34 -7.97
N ASN A 193 11.70 0.51 -7.75
CA ASN A 193 12.32 -0.35 -8.77
C ASN A 193 11.55 -1.68 -8.92
N GLU A 194 12.11 -2.62 -9.66
CA GLU A 194 11.54 -3.95 -9.90
C GLU A 194 11.13 -4.68 -8.61
N GLY A 195 11.95 -4.61 -7.56
CA GLY A 195 11.65 -5.22 -6.28
C GLY A 195 10.37 -4.66 -5.66
N PHE A 196 10.18 -3.34 -5.71
CA PHE A 196 8.95 -2.69 -5.25
C PHE A 196 7.74 -3.16 -6.07
N HIS A 197 7.84 -3.19 -7.40
CA HIS A 197 6.74 -3.61 -8.26
C HIS A 197 6.35 -5.08 -8.05
N ILE A 198 7.31 -5.96 -7.86
CA ILE A 198 7.03 -7.37 -7.51
C ILE A 198 6.30 -7.48 -6.16
N LEU A 199 6.73 -6.73 -5.15
CA LEU A 199 6.07 -6.69 -3.83
C LEU A 199 4.64 -6.15 -3.93
N ASP A 200 4.40 -5.11 -4.74
CA ASP A 200 3.09 -4.49 -4.97
C ASP A 200 2.11 -5.49 -5.60
N VAL A 201 2.51 -6.18 -6.65
CA VAL A 201 1.70 -7.21 -7.28
C VAL A 201 1.42 -8.38 -6.34
N MET A 202 2.44 -8.86 -5.64
CA MET A 202 2.25 -9.95 -4.67
C MET A 202 1.29 -9.56 -3.55
N ASN A 203 1.36 -8.30 -3.09
CA ASN A 203 0.41 -7.79 -2.11
C ASN A 203 -1.01 -7.72 -2.70
N SER A 204 -1.16 -7.29 -3.95
CA SER A 204 -2.44 -7.23 -4.66
C SER A 204 -3.03 -8.63 -4.88
N LEU A 205 -2.24 -9.61 -5.28
CA LEU A 205 -2.69 -11.00 -5.40
C LEU A 205 -3.09 -11.60 -4.04
N ARG A 206 -2.45 -11.19 -2.95
CA ARG A 206 -2.77 -11.66 -1.60
C ARG A 206 -4.17 -11.24 -1.14
N ILE A 207 -4.68 -10.09 -1.60
CA ILE A 207 -6.00 -9.60 -1.21
C ILE A 207 -7.15 -10.22 -2.04
N GLU A 208 -6.85 -10.95 -3.10
CA GLU A 208 -7.86 -11.58 -3.98
C GLU A 208 -8.94 -12.36 -3.22
N PRO A 209 -8.64 -13.21 -2.21
CA PRO A 209 -9.65 -13.95 -1.45
C PRO A 209 -10.62 -13.07 -0.66
N TYR A 210 -10.28 -11.81 -0.43
CA TYR A 210 -11.08 -10.84 0.33
C TYR A 210 -11.94 -9.93 -0.56
N LEU A 211 -11.90 -10.11 -1.89
CA LEU A 211 -12.72 -9.35 -2.82
C LEU A 211 -14.18 -9.77 -2.72
N THR A 212 -15.05 -8.81 -2.47
CA THR A 212 -16.49 -9.04 -2.27
C THR A 212 -17.36 -8.52 -3.41
N SER A 213 -16.79 -7.78 -4.38
CA SER A 213 -17.51 -7.19 -5.49
C SER A 213 -16.77 -7.31 -6.82
N ASP A 214 -17.49 -7.27 -7.93
CA ASP A 214 -16.92 -7.30 -9.28
C ASP A 214 -16.06 -6.05 -9.56
N SER A 215 -16.44 -4.88 -9.01
CA SER A 215 -15.63 -3.66 -9.14
C SER A 215 -14.24 -3.82 -8.53
N GLN A 216 -14.13 -4.46 -7.35
CA GLN A 216 -12.84 -4.76 -6.73
C GLN A 216 -12.02 -5.74 -7.57
N ARG A 217 -12.68 -6.71 -8.25
CA ARG A 217 -12.01 -7.64 -9.18
C ARG A 217 -11.44 -6.91 -10.38
N VAL A 218 -12.18 -5.97 -10.96
CA VAL A 218 -11.72 -5.14 -12.09
C VAL A 218 -10.47 -4.33 -11.71
N ILE A 219 -10.43 -3.76 -10.50
CA ILE A 219 -9.25 -3.05 -10.00
C ILE A 219 -8.05 -3.99 -9.91
N LEU A 220 -8.21 -5.18 -9.29
CA LEU A 220 -7.14 -6.17 -9.19
C LEU A 220 -6.63 -6.61 -10.58
N GLU A 221 -7.55 -6.88 -11.53
CA GLU A 221 -7.17 -7.19 -12.91
C GLU A 221 -6.38 -6.06 -13.57
N GLY A 222 -6.75 -4.80 -13.31
CA GLY A 222 -6.02 -3.64 -13.81
C GLY A 222 -4.58 -3.61 -13.29
N ILE A 223 -4.38 -3.84 -11.98
CA ILE A 223 -3.06 -3.90 -11.35
C ILE A 223 -2.23 -5.03 -11.96
N VAL A 224 -2.80 -6.24 -12.07
CA VAL A 224 -2.13 -7.41 -12.66
C VAL A 224 -1.71 -7.12 -14.10
N LYS A 225 -2.62 -6.59 -14.94
CA LYS A 225 -2.34 -6.28 -16.35
C LYS A 225 -1.30 -5.18 -16.53
N SER A 226 -1.33 -4.12 -15.71
CA SER A 226 -0.33 -3.05 -15.78
C SER A 226 1.08 -3.55 -15.49
N THR A 227 1.21 -4.51 -14.58
CA THR A 227 2.51 -5.10 -14.25
C THR A 227 2.98 -6.12 -15.28
N GLU A 228 2.07 -6.86 -15.93
CA GLU A 228 2.41 -7.70 -17.09
C GLU A 228 3.02 -6.86 -18.23
N LEU A 229 2.40 -5.73 -18.56
CA LEU A 229 2.90 -4.81 -19.59
C LEU A 229 4.28 -4.25 -19.23
N TYR A 230 4.50 -3.92 -17.97
CA TYR A 230 5.79 -3.42 -17.48
C TYR A 230 6.89 -4.50 -17.58
N ALA A 231 6.59 -5.72 -17.15
CA ALA A 231 7.52 -6.84 -17.23
C ALA A 231 7.83 -7.26 -18.67
N ILE A 232 6.84 -7.21 -19.59
CA ILE A 232 7.02 -7.53 -21.01
C ILE A 232 7.88 -6.45 -21.69
N SER A 233 7.68 -5.18 -21.40
CA SER A 233 8.51 -4.11 -21.97
C SER A 233 9.98 -4.22 -21.54
N TYR A 234 10.25 -4.63 -20.32
CA TYR A 234 11.58 -4.84 -19.79
C TYR A 234 12.29 -6.06 -20.41
N CYS A 235 11.55 -7.13 -20.68
CA CYS A 235 12.09 -8.34 -21.32
C CYS A 235 12.36 -8.16 -22.83
N SER A 236 11.62 -7.29 -23.52
CA SER A 236 11.75 -7.09 -24.97
C SER A 236 12.91 -6.18 -25.35
N ASP A 237 13.36 -5.31 -24.47
CA ASP A 237 14.35 -4.28 -24.82
C ASP A 237 15.80 -4.62 -24.48
N GLY A 238 16.10 -5.87 -24.08
CA GLY A 238 17.49 -6.33 -23.92
C GLY A 238 18.39 -5.40 -23.10
N GLY A 239 17.81 -4.69 -22.11
CA GLY A 239 18.56 -3.79 -21.24
C GLY A 239 18.85 -2.39 -21.80
N ALA A 240 18.18 -1.94 -22.87
CA ALA A 240 18.30 -0.58 -23.39
C ALA A 240 17.10 0.27 -22.91
N ILE A 241 17.39 1.21 -22.02
CA ILE A 241 16.43 2.20 -21.54
C ILE A 241 16.08 3.16 -22.68
N ASN A 242 14.93 2.99 -23.30
CA ASN A 242 14.30 4.06 -24.07
C ASN A 242 13.12 4.58 -23.26
N GLN A 243 13.19 5.88 -22.90
CA GLN A 243 12.16 6.66 -22.27
C GLN A 243 10.86 6.51 -23.05
N ILE A 244 9.91 5.77 -22.52
CA ILE A 244 8.54 5.80 -23.05
C ILE A 244 7.86 7.01 -22.43
N SER A 245 7.63 8.01 -23.28
CA SER A 245 6.81 9.18 -23.02
C SER A 245 5.48 8.79 -22.40
N LYS A 246 5.08 9.56 -21.38
CA LYS A 246 3.73 9.60 -20.82
C LYS A 246 2.69 9.58 -21.94
N HIS A 247 2.04 8.43 -22.17
CA HIS A 247 0.78 8.41 -22.89
C HIS A 247 -0.31 8.65 -21.86
N GLU A 248 -0.88 9.83 -21.95
CA GLU A 248 -2.14 10.20 -21.33
C GLU A 248 -3.19 9.15 -21.70
N THR A 249 -3.71 8.45 -20.74
CA THR A 249 -4.94 7.68 -20.90
C THR A 249 -6.07 8.70 -20.93
N GLU A 250 -6.54 9.05 -22.12
CA GLU A 250 -7.83 9.71 -22.32
C GLU A 250 -8.92 8.80 -21.74
N VAL A 251 -9.43 9.21 -20.61
CA VAL A 251 -10.70 8.68 -20.11
C VAL A 251 -11.80 9.37 -20.90
N ASP A 252 -12.40 8.67 -21.87
CA ASP A 252 -13.60 9.12 -22.55
C ASP A 252 -14.74 9.32 -21.54
N VAL A 253 -14.92 10.58 -21.15
CA VAL A 253 -16.09 11.02 -20.40
C VAL A 253 -17.27 11.00 -21.36
N VAL A 254 -18.10 9.98 -21.27
CA VAL A 254 -19.40 9.93 -21.94
C VAL A 254 -20.29 11.01 -21.32
N THR A 255 -20.32 12.19 -21.90
CA THR A 255 -21.33 13.22 -21.62
C THR A 255 -22.65 12.79 -22.23
N SER A 256 -23.55 12.27 -21.39
CA SER A 256 -24.94 12.09 -21.77
C SER A 256 -25.61 13.44 -21.98
N ASN A 257 -25.94 13.74 -23.23
CA ASN A 257 -26.75 14.90 -23.62
C ASN A 257 -28.16 14.77 -23.00
N VAL A 258 -28.44 15.60 -22.01
CA VAL A 258 -29.82 15.86 -21.58
C VAL A 258 -30.39 16.91 -22.52
N THR A 259 -31.21 16.48 -23.46
CA THR A 259 -32.04 17.38 -24.30
C THR A 259 -33.12 17.97 -23.41
N SER A 260 -33.04 19.29 -23.19
CA SER A 260 -34.12 20.10 -22.63
C SER A 260 -35.27 20.19 -23.65
N HIS A 261 -36.43 19.65 -23.30
CA HIS A 261 -37.68 19.95 -23.97
C HIS A 261 -38.22 21.27 -23.39
N ASP A 262 -38.12 22.32 -24.17
CA ASP A 262 -38.92 23.53 -23.97
C ASP A 262 -40.37 23.23 -24.36
N GLY A 263 -41.22 23.21 -23.38
CA GLY A 263 -42.68 23.16 -23.49
C GLY A 263 -43.26 24.56 -23.57
N ASP A 264 -43.60 24.94 -24.79
CA ASP A 264 -44.40 26.12 -25.11
C ASP A 264 -45.76 26.04 -24.38
N ARG A 265 -46.14 27.10 -23.66
CA ARG A 265 -47.49 27.34 -23.18
C ARG A 265 -47.91 28.74 -23.62
N SER A 266 -48.58 28.76 -24.73
CA SER A 266 -49.59 29.79 -25.02
C SER A 266 -50.97 29.32 -24.50
N ASP A 267 -51.53 30.09 -23.63
CA ASP A 267 -52.86 30.63 -23.37
C ASP A 267 -53.10 30.87 -21.88
#